data_c7f44f42fe9a75eef2896a83ae2593c9
#
_entry.id   c7f44f42fe9a75eef2896a83ae2593c9
#
_cell.length_a   1.000
_cell.length_b   1.000
_cell.length_c   1.000
_cell.angle_alpha   90.00
_cell.angle_beta   90.00
_cell.angle_gamma   90.00
#
_symmetry.space_group_name_H-M   'P 1'
#
loop_
_entity.id
_entity.type
_entity.pdbx_description
1 polymer ?
#
loop_
_entity_poly.entity_id
_entity_poly.type
_entity_poly.pdbx_seq_one_letter_code
_entity_poly.pdbx_strand_id
1 'polypeptide(L)'
;MSVFDETTDLEIPGQAGEETPEAATARVEAMVLGACLMATPAQDPVPVVARILGDDGDWYRPHHETIWRAILALHARSKPTGAPMVEAELRRSGELTKVGGFLQLSQIAAQACLAVEAEHYAEIVHGYARLRRYQQALTRGMQTARRADPVGVTDAIAAHQAELEHLAADQSADDGMFGHFADGLQDHLDSLETTVEPAAITGLTDLDHVLKMRPGNVIVVAGRPAMGKSAATLGIALANASSGRPTLVHSLEMGRSEVTNRVLSNRSRVALHHLMDGGEAITEDDWTRMARRLPDLEALPLWMDYTPRVTPGLVRTRIKSLIRQTGQAPLVVIDYIQLMYTDQRNSRQSAYDRVSEVSREIKIIAEETGAVIVCCAQLNRGSEHREGKRPQTSDLRDSGQLEQDASAIVLLHREDAYEPSSRRAGESDLIIGKNRNGPCAEITVAHQFHYSRLRNMSDDD
;
A
#
# COMPACT_ATOMS: atom_id res chain seq x y z
N MET A 1 -0.47 -49.27 -14.79
CA MET A 1 -0.85 -49.92 -13.53
C MET A 1 -1.26 -48.79 -12.59
N SER A 2 -2.53 -48.67 -12.47
CA SER A 2 -3.34 -47.65 -11.77
C SER A 2 -3.15 -47.74 -10.25
N VAL A 3 -2.80 -46.66 -9.62
CA VAL A 3 -2.96 -46.47 -8.17
C VAL A 3 -3.15 -44.97 -7.93
N PHE A 4 -4.37 -44.50 -7.96
CA PHE A 4 -4.90 -43.30 -7.31
C PHE A 4 -6.39 -43.23 -7.62
N ASP A 5 -7.14 -44.11 -6.96
CA ASP A 5 -8.56 -43.94 -6.84
C ASP A 5 -9.03 -44.55 -5.50
N GLU A 6 -8.91 -43.72 -4.46
CA GLU A 6 -9.63 -43.88 -3.20
C GLU A 6 -9.70 -42.50 -2.55
N THR A 7 -10.72 -41.71 -2.97
CA THR A 7 -11.26 -40.64 -2.13
C THR A 7 -11.99 -41.31 -0.97
N THR A 8 -11.25 -41.56 0.11
CA THR A 8 -11.86 -41.90 1.38
C THR A 8 -12.52 -40.64 1.91
N ASP A 9 -13.84 -40.58 1.77
CA ASP A 9 -14.69 -39.66 2.53
C ASP A 9 -14.41 -39.92 4.02
N LEU A 10 -13.65 -39.03 4.63
CA LEU A 10 -13.59 -38.97 6.10
C LEU A 10 -14.93 -38.42 6.57
N GLU A 11 -15.90 -39.31 6.74
CA GLU A 11 -17.07 -39.08 7.59
C GLU A 11 -16.59 -38.85 9.01
N ILE A 12 -16.49 -37.57 9.42
CA ILE A 12 -16.39 -37.21 10.83
C ILE A 12 -17.76 -37.53 11.40
N PRO A 13 -17.85 -38.45 12.44
CA PRO A 13 -19.14 -38.79 13.05
C PRO A 13 -19.77 -37.50 13.58
N GLY A 14 -20.92 -37.11 13.01
CA GLY A 14 -21.67 -35.95 13.43
C GLY A 14 -22.14 -36.09 14.88
N GLN A 15 -21.84 -35.11 15.68
CA GLN A 15 -22.55 -34.90 16.94
C GLN A 15 -23.98 -34.55 16.60
N ALA A 16 -24.93 -35.34 17.08
CA ALA A 16 -26.35 -35.07 16.90
C ALA A 16 -26.71 -33.74 17.58
N GLY A 17 -26.98 -32.71 16.75
CA GLY A 17 -27.46 -31.40 17.18
C GLY A 17 -26.74 -30.16 16.59
N GLU A 18 -25.69 -30.31 15.79
CA GLU A 18 -25.06 -29.15 15.14
C GLU A 18 -25.86 -28.72 13.89
N GLU A 19 -26.36 -27.50 13.97
CA GLU A 19 -27.00 -26.82 12.82
C GLU A 19 -25.98 -26.65 11.68
N THR A 20 -26.35 -26.98 10.45
CA THR A 20 -25.43 -26.79 9.32
C THR A 20 -25.11 -25.31 9.15
N PRO A 21 -23.88 -24.94 8.68
CA PRO A 21 -23.52 -23.54 8.47
C PRO A 21 -24.50 -22.75 7.59
N GLU A 22 -25.17 -23.45 6.65
CA GLU A 22 -26.18 -22.89 5.77
C GLU A 22 -27.50 -22.58 6.50
N ALA A 23 -27.92 -23.47 7.40
CA ALA A 23 -29.10 -23.26 8.23
C ALA A 23 -28.88 -22.12 9.24
N ALA A 24 -27.69 -22.08 9.86
CA ALA A 24 -27.29 -21.00 10.74
C ALA A 24 -27.30 -19.64 10.05
N THR A 25 -26.69 -19.57 8.84
CA THR A 25 -26.69 -18.35 8.01
C THR A 25 -28.10 -17.89 7.69
N ALA A 26 -28.96 -18.76 7.21
CA ALA A 26 -30.35 -18.43 6.84
C ALA A 26 -31.16 -17.94 8.04
N ARG A 27 -30.92 -18.47 9.24
CA ARG A 27 -31.56 -18.04 10.46
C ARG A 27 -31.13 -16.63 10.86
N VAL A 28 -29.83 -16.34 10.84
CA VAL A 28 -29.32 -15.01 11.17
C VAL A 28 -29.83 -13.96 10.18
N GLU A 29 -29.87 -14.27 8.89
CA GLU A 29 -30.49 -13.42 7.87
C GLU A 29 -31.96 -13.09 8.18
N ALA A 30 -32.74 -14.11 8.56
CA ALA A 30 -34.13 -13.92 8.91
C ALA A 30 -34.31 -13.04 10.16
N MET A 31 -33.39 -13.11 11.14
CA MET A 31 -33.39 -12.25 12.32
C MET A 31 -33.16 -10.78 11.95
N VAL A 32 -32.20 -10.49 11.08
CA VAL A 32 -31.89 -9.12 10.61
C VAL A 32 -33.05 -8.57 9.80
N LEU A 33 -33.55 -9.33 8.82
CA LEU A 33 -34.71 -8.92 8.02
C LEU A 33 -35.95 -8.71 8.88
N GLY A 34 -36.17 -9.61 9.85
CA GLY A 34 -37.26 -9.50 10.83
C GLY A 34 -37.20 -8.17 11.59
N ALA A 35 -36.03 -7.78 12.08
CA ALA A 35 -35.84 -6.50 12.75
C ALA A 35 -36.17 -5.31 11.82
N CYS A 36 -35.78 -5.36 10.56
CA CYS A 36 -36.10 -4.33 9.56
C CYS A 36 -37.61 -4.31 9.19
N LEU A 37 -38.30 -5.46 9.22
CA LEU A 37 -39.73 -5.58 9.02
C LEU A 37 -40.55 -5.10 10.25
N MET A 38 -39.94 -5.04 11.42
CA MET A 38 -40.52 -4.56 12.66
C MET A 38 -40.07 -3.13 13.01
N ALA A 39 -39.36 -2.43 12.10
CA ALA A 39 -38.88 -1.09 12.31
C ALA A 39 -39.96 -0.10 12.66
N THR A 40 -39.66 0.77 13.61
CA THR A 40 -40.53 1.88 14.02
C THR A 40 -39.75 3.20 13.87
N PRO A 41 -40.41 4.38 13.79
CA PRO A 41 -39.69 5.65 13.66
C PRO A 41 -38.73 5.96 14.82
N ALA A 42 -38.92 5.34 15.98
CA ALA A 42 -38.07 5.48 17.15
C ALA A 42 -36.91 4.45 17.17
N GLN A 43 -37.06 3.36 16.48
CA GLN A 43 -36.08 2.25 16.42
C GLN A 43 -36.06 1.69 15.00
N ASP A 44 -35.25 2.32 14.13
CA ASP A 44 -35.11 1.94 12.73
C ASP A 44 -33.71 1.37 12.49
N PRO A 45 -33.56 0.04 12.37
CA PRO A 45 -32.27 -0.59 12.09
C PRO A 45 -31.86 -0.54 10.60
N VAL A 46 -32.76 -0.16 9.68
CA VAL A 46 -32.53 -0.21 8.22
C VAL A 46 -31.29 0.58 7.79
N PRO A 47 -31.04 1.83 8.28
CA PRO A 47 -29.85 2.58 7.85
C PRO A 47 -28.53 1.89 8.25
N VAL A 48 -28.47 1.33 9.46
CA VAL A 48 -27.27 0.65 9.98
C VAL A 48 -27.05 -0.66 9.23
N VAL A 49 -28.09 -1.44 9.01
CA VAL A 49 -28.02 -2.70 8.26
C VAL A 49 -27.62 -2.42 6.79
N ALA A 50 -28.17 -1.37 6.16
CA ALA A 50 -27.83 -0.98 4.79
C ALA A 50 -26.35 -0.56 4.66
N ARG A 51 -25.81 0.13 5.66
CA ARG A 51 -24.38 0.48 5.69
C ARG A 51 -23.48 -0.76 5.68
N ILE A 52 -23.86 -1.85 6.38
CA ILE A 52 -23.06 -3.06 6.52
C ILE A 52 -23.23 -4.00 5.31
N LEU A 53 -24.48 -4.21 4.87
CA LEU A 53 -24.79 -5.21 3.84
C LEU A 53 -24.87 -4.63 2.42
N GLY A 54 -24.93 -3.30 2.26
CA GLY A 54 -25.06 -2.63 0.95
C GLY A 54 -26.42 -2.89 0.28
N ASP A 55 -26.54 -2.39 -0.97
CA ASP A 55 -27.79 -2.44 -1.74
C ASP A 55 -28.08 -3.84 -2.31
N ASP A 56 -27.05 -4.54 -2.78
CA ASP A 56 -27.15 -5.85 -3.43
C ASP A 56 -27.15 -7.03 -2.44
N GLY A 57 -26.97 -6.75 -1.17
CA GLY A 57 -27.06 -7.67 -0.05
C GLY A 57 -26.24 -8.93 -0.16
N ASP A 58 -25.52 -9.24 0.85
CA ASP A 58 -24.76 -10.49 0.99
C ASP A 58 -25.64 -11.68 1.39
N TRP A 59 -26.89 -11.71 0.92
CA TRP A 59 -27.88 -12.70 1.32
C TRP A 59 -27.59 -14.08 0.75
N TYR A 60 -27.67 -15.11 1.57
CA TYR A 60 -27.54 -16.50 1.16
C TYR A 60 -28.78 -16.98 0.40
N ARG A 61 -29.99 -16.56 0.88
CA ARG A 61 -31.25 -16.95 0.26
C ARG A 61 -31.74 -15.90 -0.74
N PRO A 62 -32.01 -16.25 -2.01
CA PRO A 62 -32.47 -15.27 -3.01
C PRO A 62 -33.77 -14.53 -2.63
N HIS A 63 -34.65 -15.19 -1.85
CA HIS A 63 -35.87 -14.50 -1.39
C HIS A 63 -35.58 -13.49 -0.28
N HIS A 64 -34.53 -13.65 0.54
CA HIS A 64 -34.09 -12.65 1.51
C HIS A 64 -33.58 -11.40 0.81
N GLU A 65 -32.78 -11.57 -0.25
CA GLU A 65 -32.32 -10.45 -1.10
C GLU A 65 -33.50 -9.69 -1.72
N THR A 66 -34.52 -10.41 -2.21
CA THR A 66 -35.71 -9.79 -2.79
C THR A 66 -36.50 -8.96 -1.75
N ILE A 67 -36.63 -9.48 -0.52
CA ILE A 67 -37.26 -8.77 0.60
C ILE A 67 -36.44 -7.54 0.97
N TRP A 68 -35.11 -7.67 1.07
CA TRP A 68 -34.20 -6.59 1.38
C TRP A 68 -34.33 -5.42 0.40
N ARG A 69 -34.29 -5.70 -0.91
CA ARG A 69 -34.51 -4.68 -1.95
C ARG A 69 -35.85 -3.95 -1.81
N ALA A 70 -36.90 -4.66 -1.44
CA ALA A 70 -38.21 -4.03 -1.19
C ALA A 70 -38.21 -3.14 0.05
N ILE A 71 -37.49 -3.54 1.13
CA ILE A 71 -37.28 -2.73 2.33
C ILE A 71 -36.54 -1.44 1.98
N LEU A 72 -35.41 -1.53 1.26
CA LEU A 72 -34.62 -0.37 0.83
C LEU A 72 -35.44 0.57 -0.06
N ALA A 73 -36.20 0.03 -1.00
CA ALA A 73 -37.07 0.84 -1.88
C ALA A 73 -38.19 1.61 -1.13
N LEU A 74 -38.69 1.07 -0.05
CA LEU A 74 -39.66 1.77 0.84
C LEU A 74 -38.94 2.80 1.69
N HIS A 75 -37.82 2.45 2.29
CA HIS A 75 -37.04 3.33 3.16
C HIS A 75 -36.53 4.55 2.37
N ALA A 76 -36.05 4.41 1.15
CA ALA A 76 -35.62 5.51 0.28
C ALA A 76 -36.74 6.50 -0.05
N ARG A 77 -38.02 6.06 0.08
CA ARG A 77 -39.22 6.93 -0.09
C ARG A 77 -39.77 7.39 1.24
N SER A 78 -39.01 7.22 2.34
CA SER A 78 -39.44 7.56 3.70
C SER A 78 -40.76 6.90 4.10
N LYS A 79 -41.03 5.67 3.63
CA LYS A 79 -42.18 4.87 3.97
C LYS A 79 -41.87 3.81 5.02
N PRO A 80 -42.88 3.44 5.86
CA PRO A 80 -42.68 2.34 6.81
C PRO A 80 -42.29 1.04 6.12
N THR A 81 -41.40 0.25 6.73
CA THR A 81 -40.88 -1.01 6.19
C THR A 81 -41.55 -2.25 6.78
N GLY A 82 -42.69 -2.05 7.49
CA GLY A 82 -43.44 -3.16 8.08
C GLY A 82 -43.91 -4.18 7.05
N ALA A 83 -44.12 -5.43 7.49
CA ALA A 83 -44.47 -6.57 6.61
C ALA A 83 -45.65 -6.29 5.66
N PRO A 84 -46.74 -5.60 6.04
CA PRO A 84 -47.83 -5.26 5.11
C PRO A 84 -47.39 -4.32 3.98
N MET A 85 -46.49 -3.36 4.29
CA MET A 85 -45.98 -2.40 3.29
C MET A 85 -45.02 -3.07 2.33
N VAL A 86 -44.16 -3.96 2.84
CA VAL A 86 -43.22 -4.76 2.01
C VAL A 86 -44.04 -5.71 1.12
N GLU A 87 -45.10 -6.34 1.63
CA GLU A 87 -46.03 -7.12 0.81
C GLU A 87 -46.60 -6.32 -0.36
N ALA A 88 -47.10 -5.11 -0.08
CA ALA A 88 -47.68 -4.24 -1.11
C ALA A 88 -46.63 -3.84 -2.17
N GLU A 89 -45.41 -3.56 -1.76
CA GLU A 89 -44.30 -3.25 -2.67
C GLU A 89 -43.88 -4.48 -3.54
N LEU A 90 -43.77 -5.66 -2.93
CA LEU A 90 -43.49 -6.93 -3.65
C LEU A 90 -44.64 -7.32 -4.58
N ARG A 91 -45.90 -7.01 -4.23
CA ARG A 91 -47.04 -7.21 -5.14
C ARG A 91 -46.99 -6.25 -6.30
N ARG A 92 -46.59 -4.99 -6.08
CA ARG A 92 -46.42 -3.98 -7.14
C ARG A 92 -45.30 -4.37 -8.13
N SER A 93 -44.20 -4.94 -7.64
CA SER A 93 -43.06 -5.40 -8.46
C SER A 93 -43.31 -6.79 -9.09
N GLY A 94 -44.38 -7.50 -8.72
CA GLY A 94 -44.68 -8.86 -9.22
C GLY A 94 -43.81 -9.96 -8.59
N GLU A 95 -43.12 -9.65 -7.49
CA GLU A 95 -42.17 -10.58 -6.86
C GLU A 95 -42.68 -11.29 -5.60
N LEU A 96 -43.93 -11.01 -5.19
CA LEU A 96 -44.53 -11.56 -3.98
C LEU A 96 -44.55 -13.10 -3.95
N THR A 97 -44.79 -13.75 -5.09
CA THR A 97 -44.78 -15.22 -5.20
C THR A 97 -43.38 -15.81 -5.04
N LYS A 98 -42.35 -15.10 -5.48
CA LYS A 98 -40.94 -15.55 -5.35
C LYS A 98 -40.50 -15.62 -3.89
N VAL A 99 -41.06 -14.79 -3.02
CA VAL A 99 -40.72 -14.74 -1.60
C VAL A 99 -41.60 -15.59 -0.70
N GLY A 100 -42.54 -16.36 -1.27
CA GLY A 100 -43.45 -17.23 -0.51
C GLY A 100 -44.69 -16.53 0.06
N GLY A 101 -45.01 -15.31 -0.41
CA GLY A 101 -46.19 -14.55 -0.04
C GLY A 101 -46.12 -13.93 1.36
N PHE A 102 -47.28 -13.44 1.86
CA PHE A 102 -47.36 -12.75 3.16
C PHE A 102 -47.03 -13.70 4.34
N LEU A 103 -47.29 -15.00 4.23
CA LEU A 103 -46.99 -15.95 5.29
C LEU A 103 -45.52 -16.00 5.57
N GLN A 104 -44.66 -16.03 4.55
CA GLN A 104 -43.21 -16.05 4.69
C GLN A 104 -42.69 -14.73 5.31
N LEU A 105 -43.23 -13.57 4.89
CA LEU A 105 -42.88 -12.28 5.50
C LEU A 105 -43.23 -12.25 7.00
N SER A 106 -44.41 -12.79 7.37
CA SER A 106 -44.81 -12.89 8.77
C SER A 106 -43.92 -13.84 9.58
N GLN A 107 -43.48 -14.94 8.98
CA GLN A 107 -42.55 -15.87 9.63
C GLN A 107 -41.17 -15.26 9.85
N ILE A 108 -40.68 -14.48 8.89
CA ILE A 108 -39.40 -13.75 9.03
C ILE A 108 -39.54 -12.66 10.10
N ALA A 109 -40.63 -11.90 10.11
CA ALA A 109 -40.88 -10.87 11.11
C ALA A 109 -40.98 -11.48 12.54
N ALA A 110 -41.51 -12.69 12.67
CA ALA A 110 -41.57 -13.39 13.97
C ALA A 110 -40.20 -13.86 14.48
N GLN A 111 -39.16 -13.90 13.61
CA GLN A 111 -37.78 -14.23 14.00
C GLN A 111 -36.91 -13.01 14.28
N ALA A 112 -37.50 -11.79 14.32
CA ALA A 112 -36.80 -10.55 14.49
C ALA A 112 -35.89 -10.57 15.75
N CYS A 113 -34.64 -10.13 15.61
CA CYS A 113 -33.82 -9.71 16.74
C CYS A 113 -34.24 -8.32 17.24
N LEU A 114 -33.71 -7.89 18.36
CA LEU A 114 -33.92 -6.53 18.82
C LEU A 114 -33.28 -5.53 17.85
N ALA A 115 -33.90 -4.38 17.62
CA ALA A 115 -33.36 -3.38 16.70
C ALA A 115 -31.94 -2.92 17.06
N VAL A 116 -31.60 -2.89 18.36
CA VAL A 116 -30.26 -2.57 18.86
C VAL A 116 -29.23 -3.66 18.55
N GLU A 117 -29.65 -4.89 18.34
CA GLU A 117 -28.78 -6.03 18.01
C GLU A 117 -28.63 -6.24 16.51
N ALA A 118 -29.43 -5.55 15.69
CA ALA A 118 -29.47 -5.74 14.25
C ALA A 118 -28.12 -5.43 13.58
N GLU A 119 -27.34 -4.48 14.11
CA GLU A 119 -26.00 -4.16 13.67
C GLU A 119 -25.08 -5.39 13.82
N HIS A 120 -25.01 -5.97 15.00
CA HIS A 120 -24.18 -7.14 15.27
C HIS A 120 -24.54 -8.36 14.39
N TYR A 121 -25.84 -8.61 14.22
CA TYR A 121 -26.27 -9.72 13.35
C TYR A 121 -26.03 -9.43 11.87
N ALA A 122 -26.10 -8.18 11.43
CA ALA A 122 -25.73 -7.79 10.07
C ALA A 122 -24.24 -8.02 9.80
N GLU A 123 -23.36 -7.73 10.76
CA GLU A 123 -21.92 -8.07 10.66
C GLU A 123 -21.69 -9.58 10.51
N ILE A 124 -22.45 -10.41 11.23
CA ILE A 124 -22.38 -11.86 11.09
C ILE A 124 -22.81 -12.31 9.69
N VAL A 125 -23.92 -11.75 9.16
CA VAL A 125 -24.38 -12.04 7.77
C VAL A 125 -23.30 -11.64 6.78
N HIS A 126 -22.73 -10.44 6.90
CA HIS A 126 -21.62 -9.97 6.08
C HIS A 126 -20.40 -10.93 6.15
N GLY A 127 -20.03 -11.39 7.35
CA GLY A 127 -18.96 -12.36 7.56
C GLY A 127 -19.19 -13.68 6.80
N TYR A 128 -20.42 -14.23 6.85
CA TYR A 128 -20.77 -15.43 6.09
C TYR A 128 -20.74 -15.18 4.57
N ALA A 129 -21.19 -14.02 4.11
CA ALA A 129 -21.11 -13.67 2.69
C ALA A 129 -19.65 -13.61 2.21
N ARG A 130 -18.76 -13.04 2.99
CA ARG A 130 -17.31 -12.99 2.70
C ARG A 130 -16.71 -14.39 2.62
N LEU A 131 -17.08 -15.28 3.55
CA LEU A 131 -16.65 -16.68 3.49
C LEU A 131 -17.11 -17.36 2.20
N ARG A 132 -18.35 -17.13 1.77
CA ARG A 132 -18.86 -17.66 0.49
C ARG A 132 -18.07 -17.13 -0.71
N ARG A 133 -17.82 -15.80 -0.77
CA ARG A 133 -17.00 -15.18 -1.83
C ARG A 133 -15.59 -15.77 -1.84
N TYR A 134 -14.98 -15.97 -0.68
CA TYR A 134 -13.67 -16.59 -0.56
C TYR A 134 -13.66 -18.04 -1.06
N GLN A 135 -14.64 -18.86 -0.68
CA GLN A 135 -14.80 -20.24 -1.18
C GLN A 135 -14.99 -20.28 -2.71
N GLN A 136 -15.76 -19.35 -3.26
CA GLN A 136 -15.94 -19.22 -4.71
C GLN A 136 -14.62 -18.82 -5.41
N ALA A 137 -13.85 -17.91 -4.84
CA ALA A 137 -12.54 -17.51 -5.36
C ALA A 137 -11.56 -18.69 -5.35
N LEU A 138 -11.50 -19.45 -4.24
CA LEU A 138 -10.70 -20.69 -4.17
C LEU A 138 -11.11 -21.70 -5.24
N THR A 139 -12.41 -21.89 -5.44
CA THR A 139 -12.93 -22.83 -6.47
C THR A 139 -12.53 -22.37 -7.86
N ARG A 140 -12.65 -21.06 -8.19
CA ARG A 140 -12.17 -20.49 -9.46
C ARG A 140 -10.66 -20.64 -9.60
N GLY A 141 -9.89 -20.37 -8.55
CA GLY A 141 -8.43 -20.56 -8.53
C GLY A 141 -8.03 -22.00 -8.84
N MET A 142 -8.69 -22.99 -8.21
CA MET A 142 -8.46 -24.40 -8.51
C MET A 142 -8.82 -24.77 -9.96
N GLN A 143 -9.93 -24.24 -10.50
CA GLN A 143 -10.32 -24.48 -11.89
C GLN A 143 -9.30 -23.87 -12.86
N THR A 144 -8.83 -22.65 -12.58
CA THR A 144 -7.80 -21.97 -13.38
C THR A 144 -6.47 -22.74 -13.33
N ALA A 145 -6.05 -23.21 -12.16
CA ALA A 145 -4.83 -24.00 -11.99
C ALA A 145 -4.89 -25.34 -12.76
N ARG A 146 -6.07 -26.01 -12.78
CA ARG A 146 -6.26 -27.25 -13.57
C ARG A 146 -6.20 -27.03 -15.09
N ARG A 147 -6.44 -25.83 -15.58
CA ARG A 147 -6.44 -25.47 -17.01
C ARG A 147 -5.17 -24.76 -17.46
N ALA A 148 -4.37 -24.24 -16.52
CA ALA A 148 -3.14 -23.53 -16.82
C ALA A 148 -2.10 -24.51 -17.40
N ASP A 149 -1.39 -24.05 -18.42
CA ASP A 149 -0.17 -24.71 -18.90
C ASP A 149 1.06 -24.25 -18.08
N PRO A 150 2.20 -24.94 -18.14
CA PRO A 150 3.39 -24.55 -17.40
C PRO A 150 3.92 -23.14 -17.74
N VAL A 151 3.59 -22.60 -18.91
CA VAL A 151 4.02 -21.24 -19.34
C VAL A 151 3.10 -20.17 -18.73
N GLY A 152 1.81 -20.47 -18.61
CA GLY A 152 0.80 -19.55 -18.08
C GLY A 152 0.64 -19.56 -16.55
N VAL A 153 1.41 -20.40 -15.83
CA VAL A 153 1.23 -20.58 -14.37
C VAL A 153 1.44 -19.30 -13.57
N THR A 154 2.40 -18.48 -13.97
CA THR A 154 2.69 -17.20 -13.29
C THR A 154 1.53 -16.21 -13.41
N ASP A 155 0.93 -16.14 -14.60
CA ASP A 155 -0.22 -15.25 -14.87
C ASP A 155 -1.47 -15.75 -14.12
N ALA A 156 -1.65 -17.07 -14.02
CA ALA A 156 -2.75 -17.67 -13.26
C ALA A 156 -2.63 -17.39 -11.74
N ILE A 157 -1.43 -17.49 -11.19
CA ILE A 157 -1.15 -17.15 -9.78
C ILE A 157 -1.40 -15.66 -9.54
N ALA A 158 -0.88 -14.78 -10.40
CA ALA A 158 -1.07 -13.34 -10.25
C ALA A 158 -2.55 -12.92 -10.30
N ALA A 159 -3.33 -13.51 -11.23
CA ALA A 159 -4.76 -13.25 -11.32
C ALA A 159 -5.52 -13.68 -10.05
N HIS A 160 -5.18 -14.87 -9.50
CA HIS A 160 -5.82 -15.34 -8.27
C HIS A 160 -5.42 -14.51 -7.04
N GLN A 161 -4.15 -14.07 -6.97
CA GLN A 161 -3.70 -13.17 -5.92
C GLN A 161 -4.45 -11.83 -5.95
N ALA A 162 -4.61 -11.23 -7.13
CA ALA A 162 -5.39 -10.01 -7.29
C ALA A 162 -6.86 -10.17 -6.85
N GLU A 163 -7.49 -11.31 -7.16
CA GLU A 163 -8.85 -11.61 -6.69
C GLU A 163 -8.93 -11.73 -5.17
N LEU A 164 -7.97 -12.39 -4.54
CA LEU A 164 -7.91 -12.49 -3.07
C LEU A 164 -7.61 -11.15 -2.40
N GLU A 165 -6.76 -10.33 -3.00
CA GLU A 165 -6.49 -8.97 -2.53
C GLU A 165 -7.73 -8.08 -2.61
N HIS A 166 -8.51 -8.19 -3.68
CA HIS A 166 -9.79 -7.48 -3.81
C HIS A 166 -10.77 -7.88 -2.70
N LEU A 167 -10.90 -9.18 -2.41
CA LEU A 167 -11.73 -9.66 -1.32
C LEU A 167 -11.24 -9.23 0.07
N ALA A 168 -9.93 -9.05 0.24
CA ALA A 168 -9.35 -8.53 1.47
C ALA A 168 -9.54 -7.01 1.60
N ALA A 169 -9.50 -6.27 0.47
CA ALA A 169 -9.69 -4.83 0.42
C ALA A 169 -11.16 -4.39 0.65
N ASP A 170 -12.13 -5.27 0.40
CA ASP A 170 -13.55 -5.03 0.68
C ASP A 170 -13.83 -4.78 2.19
N GLN A 171 -12.86 -5.06 3.07
CA GLN A 171 -12.90 -4.65 4.48
C GLN A 171 -12.53 -3.18 4.71
N SER A 172 -11.79 -2.56 3.78
CA SER A 172 -11.25 -1.21 3.96
C SER A 172 -12.14 -0.11 3.37
N ALA A 173 -13.28 -0.47 2.78
CA ALA A 173 -14.20 0.52 2.19
C ALA A 173 -14.84 1.44 3.26
N ASP A 174 -14.74 1.09 4.56
CA ASP A 174 -15.30 1.90 5.68
C ASP A 174 -14.22 2.33 6.70
N ASP A 175 -12.92 2.23 6.37
CA ASP A 175 -11.79 2.59 7.27
C ASP A 175 -11.62 4.12 7.46
N GLY A 176 -12.70 4.87 7.64
CA GLY A 176 -12.66 6.30 7.98
C GLY A 176 -12.26 7.23 6.82
N MET A 177 -12.20 6.72 5.58
CA MET A 177 -11.90 7.52 4.40
C MET A 177 -13.07 8.42 3.97
N PHE A 178 -14.30 8.06 4.34
CA PHE A 178 -15.49 8.86 4.14
C PHE A 178 -16.27 8.96 5.47
N GLY A 179 -16.39 10.18 6.01
CA GLY A 179 -17.09 10.44 7.27
C GLY A 179 -17.37 11.92 7.45
N HIS A 180 -18.16 12.26 8.45
CA HIS A 180 -18.40 13.65 8.80
C HIS A 180 -17.13 14.26 9.40
N PHE A 181 -16.78 15.50 9.02
CA PHE A 181 -15.54 16.18 9.48
C PHE A 181 -15.37 16.18 11.00
N ALA A 182 -16.48 16.23 11.76
CA ALA A 182 -16.44 16.23 13.21
C ALA A 182 -16.01 14.88 13.82
N ASP A 183 -16.18 13.76 13.11
CA ASP A 183 -15.99 12.42 13.67
C ASP A 183 -14.52 12.14 14.08
N GLY A 184 -13.54 12.76 13.41
CA GLY A 184 -12.11 12.65 13.75
C GLY A 184 -11.50 13.90 14.41
N LEU A 185 -12.30 14.95 14.65
CA LEU A 185 -11.76 16.25 15.07
C LEU A 185 -11.14 16.20 16.47
N GLN A 186 -11.80 15.52 17.41
CA GLN A 186 -11.30 15.42 18.79
C GLN A 186 -10.00 14.61 18.84
N ASP A 187 -9.97 13.45 18.18
CA ASP A 187 -8.77 12.60 18.09
C ASP A 187 -7.59 13.36 17.45
N HIS A 188 -7.90 14.18 16.44
CA HIS A 188 -6.90 15.03 15.82
C HIS A 188 -6.38 16.11 16.78
N LEU A 189 -7.25 16.78 17.52
CA LEU A 189 -6.85 17.79 18.51
C LEU A 189 -5.99 17.15 19.61
N ASP A 190 -6.38 16.00 20.11
CA ASP A 190 -5.60 15.27 21.13
C ASP A 190 -4.21 14.87 20.57
N SER A 191 -4.12 14.51 19.28
CA SER A 191 -2.85 14.21 18.62
C SER A 191 -1.91 15.41 18.51
N LEU A 192 -2.43 16.66 18.49
CA LEU A 192 -1.62 17.87 18.43
C LEU A 192 -0.95 18.22 19.78
N GLU A 193 -1.40 17.63 20.89
CA GLU A 193 -0.75 17.80 22.20
C GLU A 193 0.57 17.03 22.28
N THR A 194 0.78 16.04 21.41
CA THR A 194 2.01 15.26 21.34
C THR A 194 2.90 15.74 20.20
N THR A 195 4.22 15.79 20.45
CA THR A 195 5.18 16.11 19.39
C THR A 195 5.19 14.99 18.35
N VAL A 196 4.70 15.27 17.15
CA VAL A 196 4.69 14.31 16.06
C VAL A 196 6.10 14.14 15.51
N GLU A 197 6.75 13.01 15.80
CA GLU A 197 8.02 12.68 15.17
C GLU A 197 7.83 12.44 13.66
N PRO A 198 8.82 12.83 12.83
CA PRO A 198 8.74 12.57 11.40
C PRO A 198 8.67 11.07 11.12
N ALA A 199 7.85 10.69 10.15
CA ALA A 199 7.68 9.29 9.74
C ALA A 199 8.95 8.69 9.09
N ALA A 200 9.86 9.53 8.63
CA ALA A 200 11.19 9.14 8.15
C ALA A 200 12.11 10.36 8.20
N ILE A 201 13.42 10.10 8.21
CA ILE A 201 14.47 11.13 8.23
C ILE A 201 15.39 10.99 7.02
N THR A 202 16.07 12.06 6.65
CA THR A 202 17.10 12.01 5.61
C THR A 202 18.47 11.63 6.17
N GLY A 203 18.68 11.86 7.46
CA GLY A 203 19.98 11.75 8.13
C GLY A 203 20.90 12.94 7.87
N LEU A 204 20.36 14.01 7.26
CA LEU A 204 21.02 15.29 7.05
C LEU A 204 20.24 16.35 7.84
N THR A 205 20.82 16.85 8.91
CA THR A 205 20.14 17.68 9.92
C THR A 205 19.41 18.88 9.30
N ASP A 206 20.11 19.65 8.45
CA ASP A 206 19.53 20.83 7.82
C ASP A 206 18.39 20.48 6.85
N LEU A 207 18.52 19.33 6.16
CA LEU A 207 17.46 18.84 5.29
C LEU A 207 16.25 18.35 6.09
N ASP A 208 16.48 17.66 7.22
CA ASP A 208 15.43 17.18 8.12
C ASP A 208 14.67 18.32 8.82
N HIS A 209 15.29 19.48 9.01
CA HIS A 209 14.61 20.67 9.52
C HIS A 209 13.56 21.20 8.53
N VAL A 210 13.84 21.13 7.23
CA VAL A 210 12.97 21.69 6.19
C VAL A 210 12.04 20.63 5.61
N LEU A 211 12.55 19.42 5.34
CA LEU A 211 11.83 18.32 4.72
C LEU A 211 11.20 17.40 5.78
N LYS A 212 9.98 17.71 6.18
CA LYS A 212 9.23 16.89 7.15
C LYS A 212 8.53 15.76 6.41
N MET A 213 9.11 14.56 6.45
CA MET A 213 8.51 13.37 5.85
C MET A 213 7.40 12.83 6.75
N ARG A 214 6.17 12.80 6.22
CA ARG A 214 4.96 12.31 6.92
C ARG A 214 4.52 10.98 6.35
N PRO A 215 3.70 10.18 7.07
CA PRO A 215 3.11 8.96 6.52
C PRO A 215 2.40 9.26 5.19
N GLY A 216 2.53 8.36 4.21
CA GLY A 216 1.93 8.53 2.89
C GLY A 216 2.65 9.52 1.96
N ASN A 217 3.81 10.04 2.34
CA ASN A 217 4.57 10.95 1.48
C ASN A 217 5.36 10.19 0.41
N VAL A 218 5.36 10.76 -0.80
CA VAL A 218 6.26 10.38 -1.89
C VAL A 218 7.29 11.50 -2.09
N ILE A 219 8.56 11.18 -1.90
CA ILE A 219 9.68 12.09 -2.05
C ILE A 219 10.45 11.72 -3.31
N VAL A 220 10.67 12.68 -4.19
CA VAL A 220 11.48 12.47 -5.40
C VAL A 220 12.86 13.07 -5.22
N VAL A 221 13.90 12.23 -5.34
CA VAL A 221 15.30 12.66 -5.35
C VAL A 221 15.79 12.58 -6.78
N ALA A 222 15.99 13.72 -7.42
CA ALA A 222 16.29 13.80 -8.84
C ALA A 222 17.64 14.47 -9.14
N GLY A 223 18.27 14.05 -10.20
CA GLY A 223 19.53 14.63 -10.64
C GLY A 223 20.02 14.01 -11.95
N ARG A 224 20.99 14.68 -12.59
CA ARG A 224 21.69 14.11 -13.74
C ARG A 224 22.52 12.91 -13.35
N PRO A 225 22.95 12.04 -14.26
CA PRO A 225 23.90 10.98 -13.97
C PRO A 225 25.14 11.51 -13.24
N ALA A 226 25.71 10.73 -12.36
CA ALA A 226 26.89 11.02 -11.54
C ALA A 226 26.72 12.15 -10.49
N MET A 227 25.53 12.70 -10.28
CA MET A 227 25.25 13.70 -9.22
C MET A 227 25.15 13.11 -7.82
N GLY A 228 25.18 11.78 -7.66
CA GLY A 228 25.15 11.11 -6.37
C GLY A 228 23.76 10.72 -5.88
N LYS A 229 22.76 10.56 -6.76
CA LYS A 229 21.39 10.13 -6.41
C LYS A 229 21.38 8.87 -5.55
N SER A 230 21.98 7.79 -6.03
CA SER A 230 22.01 6.51 -5.30
C SER A 230 22.75 6.59 -3.97
N ALA A 231 23.79 7.44 -3.86
CA ALA A 231 24.47 7.69 -2.59
C ALA A 231 23.57 8.44 -1.61
N ALA A 232 22.79 9.42 -2.08
CA ALA A 232 21.83 10.18 -1.28
C ALA A 232 20.71 9.27 -0.76
N THR A 233 20.04 8.52 -1.66
CA THR A 233 18.90 7.67 -1.28
C THR A 233 19.31 6.45 -0.46
N LEU A 234 20.48 5.87 -0.71
CA LEU A 234 21.03 4.82 0.13
C LEU A 234 21.43 5.39 1.52
N GLY A 235 21.93 6.63 1.57
CA GLY A 235 22.17 7.35 2.82
C GLY A 235 20.89 7.52 3.65
N ILE A 236 19.78 7.94 3.01
CA ILE A 236 18.44 8.04 3.61
C ILE A 236 17.99 6.68 4.14
N ALA A 237 18.13 5.61 3.33
CA ALA A 237 17.78 4.25 3.76
C ALA A 237 18.57 3.82 5.00
N LEU A 238 19.88 4.04 4.99
CA LEU A 238 20.75 3.69 6.13
C LEU A 238 20.47 4.52 7.39
N ALA A 239 20.11 5.80 7.26
CA ALA A 239 19.72 6.64 8.39
C ALA A 239 18.47 6.09 9.08
N ASN A 240 17.43 5.75 8.30
CA ASN A 240 16.19 5.18 8.84
C ASN A 240 16.39 3.78 9.43
N ALA A 241 17.10 2.89 8.76
CA ALA A 241 17.40 1.58 9.31
C ALA A 241 18.21 1.69 10.63
N SER A 242 19.13 2.65 10.73
CA SER A 242 19.91 2.90 11.95
C SER A 242 19.08 3.50 13.10
N SER A 243 17.97 4.17 12.80
CA SER A 243 16.99 4.61 13.81
C SER A 243 16.02 3.50 14.24
N GLY A 244 16.19 2.27 13.72
CA GLY A 244 15.32 1.14 14.01
C GLY A 244 14.07 1.05 13.14
N ARG A 245 13.91 1.93 12.14
CA ARG A 245 12.76 1.92 11.24
C ARG A 245 12.92 0.84 10.16
N PRO A 246 11.91 -0.02 9.93
CA PRO A 246 11.91 -0.93 8.81
C PRO A 246 12.14 -0.18 7.49
N THR A 247 13.10 -0.61 6.71
CA THR A 247 13.51 0.07 5.47
C THR A 247 13.64 -0.94 4.34
N LEU A 248 13.00 -0.67 3.21
CA LEU A 248 13.05 -1.50 2.00
C LEU A 248 13.70 -0.72 0.86
N VAL A 249 14.65 -1.33 0.16
CA VAL A 249 15.30 -0.73 -1.01
C VAL A 249 15.07 -1.63 -2.22
N HIS A 250 14.37 -1.13 -3.23
CA HIS A 250 14.29 -1.72 -4.55
C HIS A 250 15.41 -1.16 -5.41
N SER A 251 16.44 -1.98 -5.66
CA SER A 251 17.57 -1.62 -6.53
C SER A 251 17.34 -2.18 -7.93
N LEU A 252 16.97 -1.30 -8.86
CA LEU A 252 16.65 -1.64 -10.25
C LEU A 252 17.82 -1.41 -11.20
N GLU A 253 18.77 -0.55 -10.81
CA GLU A 253 19.94 -0.21 -11.61
C GLU A 253 21.18 -1.01 -11.19
N MET A 254 21.36 -1.20 -9.88
CA MET A 254 22.56 -1.79 -9.31
C MET A 254 22.32 -3.21 -8.81
N GLY A 255 23.26 -4.09 -9.08
CA GLY A 255 23.24 -5.46 -8.58
C GLY A 255 23.61 -5.56 -7.08
N ARG A 256 23.34 -6.73 -6.50
CA ARG A 256 23.57 -7.02 -5.07
C ARG A 256 24.97 -6.64 -4.60
N SER A 257 26.02 -7.09 -5.30
CA SER A 257 27.41 -6.83 -4.91
C SER A 257 27.71 -5.33 -4.87
N GLU A 258 27.26 -4.57 -5.87
CA GLU A 258 27.49 -3.15 -5.94
C GLU A 258 26.82 -2.39 -4.80
N VAL A 259 25.55 -2.70 -4.50
CA VAL A 259 24.83 -2.09 -3.37
C VAL A 259 25.49 -2.47 -2.04
N THR A 260 25.87 -3.74 -1.87
CA THR A 260 26.59 -4.20 -0.67
C THR A 260 27.89 -3.45 -0.46
N ASN A 261 28.70 -3.26 -1.53
CA ASN A 261 29.95 -2.50 -1.47
C ASN A 261 29.68 -1.04 -1.06
N ARG A 262 28.63 -0.41 -1.57
CA ARG A 262 28.25 0.97 -1.21
C ARG A 262 27.80 1.09 0.25
N VAL A 263 27.03 0.12 0.77
CA VAL A 263 26.62 0.05 2.17
C VAL A 263 27.84 -0.13 3.08
N LEU A 264 28.73 -1.07 2.76
CA LEU A 264 29.97 -1.30 3.48
C LEU A 264 30.87 -0.05 3.48
N SER A 265 31.08 0.54 2.29
CA SER A 265 31.87 1.77 2.15
C SER A 265 31.31 2.92 2.99
N ASN A 266 29.99 3.13 2.94
CA ASN A 266 29.32 4.18 3.70
C ASN A 266 29.48 4.02 5.22
N ARG A 267 29.36 2.80 5.73
CA ARG A 267 29.31 2.54 7.18
C ARG A 267 30.70 2.31 7.78
N SER A 268 31.61 1.65 7.05
CA SER A 268 32.96 1.34 7.53
C SER A 268 34.01 2.40 7.16
N ARG A 269 33.64 3.38 6.31
CA ARG A 269 34.58 4.40 5.77
C ARG A 269 35.75 3.74 5.01
N VAL A 270 35.50 2.63 4.33
CA VAL A 270 36.43 2.00 3.40
C VAL A 270 36.16 2.59 2.02
N ALA A 271 37.23 2.94 1.31
CA ALA A 271 37.12 3.53 -0.02
C ALA A 271 36.38 2.56 -0.98
N LEU A 272 35.34 3.08 -1.67
CA LEU A 272 34.48 2.26 -2.52
C LEU A 272 35.29 1.50 -3.60
N HIS A 273 36.33 2.12 -4.16
CA HIS A 273 37.15 1.47 -5.17
C HIS A 273 37.93 0.28 -4.60
N HIS A 274 38.39 0.32 -3.32
CA HIS A 274 39.00 -0.86 -2.70
C HIS A 274 38.03 -2.05 -2.68
N LEU A 275 36.75 -1.80 -2.38
CA LEU A 275 35.73 -2.84 -2.32
C LEU A 275 35.31 -3.33 -3.72
N MET A 276 35.37 -2.46 -4.73
CA MET A 276 35.04 -2.82 -6.10
C MET A 276 36.16 -3.63 -6.77
N ASP A 277 37.42 -3.27 -6.52
CA ASP A 277 38.58 -3.97 -7.06
C ASP A 277 38.83 -5.27 -6.31
N GLY A 278 38.58 -5.32 -5.01
CA GLY A 278 38.73 -6.50 -4.16
C GLY A 278 40.19 -6.93 -3.99
N GLY A 279 40.40 -8.14 -3.46
CA GLY A 279 41.72 -8.78 -3.38
C GLY A 279 42.74 -7.90 -2.64
N GLU A 280 43.89 -7.65 -3.29
CA GLU A 280 44.99 -6.87 -2.72
C GLU A 280 44.69 -5.37 -2.54
N ALA A 281 43.62 -4.86 -3.16
CA ALA A 281 43.19 -3.48 -2.99
C ALA A 281 42.62 -3.22 -1.59
N ILE A 282 42.12 -4.24 -0.90
CA ILE A 282 41.57 -4.17 0.46
C ILE A 282 42.72 -4.35 1.46
N THR A 283 43.00 -3.31 2.23
CA THR A 283 44.06 -3.31 3.24
C THR A 283 43.63 -4.03 4.53
N GLU A 284 44.56 -4.38 5.41
CA GLU A 284 44.26 -4.92 6.74
C GLU A 284 43.46 -3.95 7.61
N ASP A 285 43.70 -2.64 7.47
CA ASP A 285 42.94 -1.60 8.15
C ASP A 285 41.49 -1.56 7.62
N ASP A 286 41.31 -1.70 6.32
CA ASP A 286 39.95 -1.79 5.73
C ASP A 286 39.19 -3.00 6.29
N TRP A 287 39.82 -4.17 6.36
CA TRP A 287 39.22 -5.36 6.97
C TRP A 287 38.86 -5.12 8.43
N THR A 288 39.73 -4.47 9.20
CA THR A 288 39.49 -4.13 10.61
C THR A 288 38.31 -3.18 10.75
N ARG A 289 38.18 -2.14 9.90
CA ARG A 289 37.06 -1.20 9.89
C ARG A 289 35.76 -1.87 9.54
N MET A 290 35.74 -2.75 8.54
CA MET A 290 34.56 -3.52 8.17
C MET A 290 34.14 -4.45 9.29
N ALA A 291 35.07 -5.23 9.86
CA ALA A 291 34.76 -6.18 10.93
C ALA A 291 34.12 -5.50 12.16
N ARG A 292 34.53 -4.29 12.51
CA ARG A 292 33.93 -3.52 13.61
C ARG A 292 32.48 -3.10 13.33
N ARG A 293 32.05 -2.99 12.06
CA ARG A 293 30.73 -2.55 11.66
C ARG A 293 29.79 -3.67 11.27
N LEU A 294 30.29 -4.88 11.07
CA LEU A 294 29.45 -6.01 10.67
C LEU A 294 28.30 -6.29 11.65
N PRO A 295 28.51 -6.34 12.99
CA PRO A 295 27.40 -6.60 13.90
C PRO A 295 26.29 -5.54 13.82
N ASP A 296 26.68 -4.27 13.68
CA ASP A 296 25.73 -3.18 13.52
C ASP A 296 24.95 -3.32 12.22
N LEU A 297 25.62 -3.69 11.13
CA LEU A 297 25.00 -3.86 9.81
C LEU A 297 24.05 -5.05 9.75
N GLU A 298 24.40 -6.16 10.40
CA GLU A 298 23.57 -7.36 10.47
C GLU A 298 22.29 -7.13 11.28
N ALA A 299 22.34 -6.21 12.26
CA ALA A 299 21.19 -5.86 13.09
C ALA A 299 20.24 -4.85 12.45
N LEU A 300 20.61 -4.23 11.32
CA LEU A 300 19.75 -3.23 10.67
C LEU A 300 18.44 -3.84 10.15
N PRO A 301 17.28 -3.23 10.43
CA PRO A 301 16.01 -3.59 9.81
C PRO A 301 15.96 -3.08 8.36
N LEU A 302 16.85 -3.61 7.52
CA LEU A 302 17.07 -3.21 6.13
C LEU A 302 16.84 -4.39 5.18
N TRP A 303 15.83 -4.28 4.34
CA TRP A 303 15.51 -5.27 3.30
C TRP A 303 15.91 -4.75 1.94
N MET A 304 16.51 -5.62 1.14
CA MET A 304 16.97 -5.30 -0.22
C MET A 304 16.23 -6.19 -1.22
N ASP A 305 15.61 -5.57 -2.22
CA ASP A 305 14.96 -6.28 -3.32
C ASP A 305 15.70 -5.96 -4.63
N TYR A 306 16.18 -7.01 -5.28
CA TYR A 306 16.92 -6.96 -6.55
C TYR A 306 16.10 -7.58 -7.69
N THR A 307 14.77 -7.66 -7.54
CA THR A 307 13.88 -8.19 -8.58
C THR A 307 14.02 -7.35 -9.85
N PRO A 308 14.31 -7.95 -11.01
CA PRO A 308 14.58 -7.16 -12.24
C PRO A 308 13.35 -6.45 -12.79
N ARG A 309 12.16 -6.94 -12.48
CA ARG A 309 10.89 -6.37 -12.93
C ARG A 309 10.01 -6.03 -11.72
N VAL A 310 10.18 -4.84 -11.21
CA VAL A 310 9.37 -4.33 -10.11
C VAL A 310 8.15 -3.61 -10.69
N THR A 311 6.98 -3.98 -10.19
CA THR A 311 5.70 -3.32 -10.47
C THR A 311 5.15 -2.69 -9.20
N PRO A 312 4.21 -1.72 -9.28
CA PRO A 312 3.54 -1.15 -8.11
C PRO A 312 2.88 -2.22 -7.24
N GLY A 313 2.23 -3.24 -7.83
CA GLY A 313 1.64 -4.36 -7.10
C GLY A 313 2.66 -5.15 -6.28
N LEU A 314 3.87 -5.38 -6.82
CA LEU A 314 4.95 -6.02 -6.05
C LEU A 314 5.40 -5.13 -4.87
N VAL A 315 5.57 -3.82 -5.08
CA VAL A 315 5.92 -2.87 -4.01
C VAL A 315 4.87 -2.91 -2.91
N ARG A 316 3.57 -2.82 -3.25
CA ARG A 316 2.44 -2.94 -2.31
C ARG A 316 2.52 -4.23 -1.49
N THR A 317 2.76 -5.36 -2.14
CA THR A 317 2.86 -6.68 -1.49
C THR A 317 4.02 -6.72 -0.50
N ARG A 318 5.20 -6.20 -0.87
CA ARG A 318 6.37 -6.13 0.01
C ARG A 318 6.13 -5.24 1.22
N ILE A 319 5.53 -4.05 1.03
CA ILE A 319 5.17 -3.13 2.13
C ILE A 319 4.21 -3.81 3.10
N LYS A 320 3.10 -4.38 2.61
CA LYS A 320 2.12 -5.08 3.45
C LYS A 320 2.74 -6.27 4.20
N SER A 321 3.68 -7.00 3.57
CA SER A 321 4.43 -8.07 4.23
C SER A 321 5.30 -7.55 5.37
N LEU A 322 6.01 -6.44 5.17
CA LEU A 322 6.83 -5.82 6.21
C LEU A 322 6.00 -5.27 7.35
N ILE A 323 4.88 -4.61 7.06
CA ILE A 323 3.94 -4.13 8.11
C ILE A 323 3.46 -5.29 8.97
N ARG A 324 3.07 -6.43 8.36
CA ARG A 324 2.67 -7.63 9.12
C ARG A 324 3.79 -8.20 9.98
N GLN A 325 5.03 -8.13 9.50
CA GLN A 325 6.20 -8.67 10.20
C GLN A 325 6.69 -7.77 11.33
N THR A 326 6.63 -6.45 11.15
CA THR A 326 7.26 -5.46 12.04
C THR A 326 6.26 -4.61 12.83
N GLY A 327 4.98 -4.62 12.45
CA GLY A 327 3.94 -3.77 13.04
C GLY A 327 4.05 -2.28 12.66
N GLN A 328 4.99 -1.91 11.76
CA GLN A 328 5.27 -0.53 11.41
C GLN A 328 5.36 -0.31 9.90
N ALA A 329 4.85 0.84 9.41
CA ALA A 329 5.00 1.24 8.02
C ALA A 329 6.48 1.55 7.70
N PRO A 330 7.06 0.93 6.64
CA PRO A 330 8.47 1.09 6.32
C PRO A 330 8.75 2.41 5.60
N LEU A 331 10.04 2.81 5.60
CA LEU A 331 10.58 3.62 4.52
C LEU A 331 10.85 2.72 3.31
N VAL A 332 10.48 3.17 2.13
CA VAL A 332 10.76 2.46 0.87
C VAL A 332 11.59 3.35 -0.06
N VAL A 333 12.68 2.82 -0.58
CA VAL A 333 13.51 3.49 -1.59
C VAL A 333 13.38 2.74 -2.91
N ILE A 334 13.17 3.48 -4.01
CA ILE A 334 13.10 2.94 -5.39
C ILE A 334 14.18 3.61 -6.23
N ASP A 335 15.20 2.87 -6.63
CA ASP A 335 16.32 3.39 -7.44
C ASP A 335 16.40 2.65 -8.79
N TYR A 336 15.83 3.22 -9.89
CA TYR A 336 15.07 4.44 -10.03
C TYR A 336 13.71 4.18 -10.72
N ILE A 337 12.75 5.06 -10.51
CA ILE A 337 11.33 4.87 -10.86
C ILE A 337 11.08 4.63 -12.36
N GLN A 338 11.87 5.23 -13.26
CA GLN A 338 11.70 5.05 -14.71
C GLN A 338 12.01 3.62 -15.20
N LEU A 339 12.66 2.76 -14.37
CA LEU A 339 12.89 1.35 -14.67
C LEU A 339 11.76 0.44 -14.23
N MET A 340 10.77 0.95 -13.49
CA MET A 340 9.62 0.17 -13.08
C MET A 340 8.72 -0.19 -14.27
N TYR A 341 8.02 -1.30 -14.11
CA TYR A 341 7.02 -1.80 -15.04
C TYR A 341 5.62 -1.50 -14.49
N THR A 342 4.62 -1.44 -15.38
CA THR A 342 3.21 -1.43 -14.98
C THR A 342 2.72 -2.86 -14.73
N ASP A 343 1.67 -3.01 -13.92
CA ASP A 343 1.06 -4.32 -13.66
C ASP A 343 0.35 -4.87 -14.91
N GLN A 344 -0.09 -4.00 -15.82
CA GLN A 344 -0.69 -4.38 -17.09
C GLN A 344 0.34 -4.43 -18.21
N ARG A 345 0.39 -5.56 -18.93
CA ARG A 345 1.24 -5.70 -20.13
C ARG A 345 0.61 -4.96 -21.31
N ASN A 346 0.85 -3.68 -21.44
CA ASN A 346 0.45 -2.91 -22.61
C ASN A 346 1.68 -2.62 -23.50
N SER A 347 1.91 -3.43 -24.51
CA SER A 347 3.09 -3.37 -25.39
C SER A 347 3.17 -2.08 -26.24
N ARG A 348 2.13 -1.24 -26.22
CA ARG A 348 2.04 0.02 -26.99
C ARG A 348 2.17 1.28 -26.13
N GLN A 349 2.41 1.12 -24.82
CA GLN A 349 2.50 2.25 -23.91
C GLN A 349 3.82 3.01 -24.09
N SER A 350 3.76 4.33 -24.16
CA SER A 350 4.97 5.16 -24.20
C SER A 350 5.71 5.12 -22.86
N ALA A 351 7.02 5.44 -22.86
CA ALA A 351 7.78 5.53 -21.61
C ALA A 351 7.19 6.59 -20.65
N TYR A 352 6.67 7.68 -21.21
CA TYR A 352 5.98 8.73 -20.46
C TYR A 352 4.71 8.21 -19.77
N ASP A 353 3.83 7.53 -20.51
CA ASP A 353 2.57 7.00 -19.96
C ASP A 353 2.85 5.97 -18.86
N ARG A 354 3.87 5.11 -19.06
CA ARG A 354 4.28 4.12 -18.06
C ARG A 354 4.73 4.78 -16.76
N VAL A 355 5.61 5.78 -16.82
CA VAL A 355 6.11 6.49 -15.63
C VAL A 355 4.97 7.24 -14.94
N SER A 356 4.04 7.80 -15.71
CA SER A 356 2.86 8.49 -15.19
C SER A 356 1.92 7.55 -14.44
N GLU A 357 1.67 6.35 -14.97
CA GLU A 357 0.87 5.32 -14.31
C GLU A 357 1.55 4.81 -13.03
N VAL A 358 2.84 4.45 -13.12
CA VAL A 358 3.63 4.01 -11.97
C VAL A 358 3.65 5.08 -10.87
N SER A 359 3.84 6.35 -11.21
CA SER A 359 3.85 7.45 -10.24
C SER A 359 2.54 7.55 -9.46
N ARG A 360 1.41 7.48 -10.16
CA ARG A 360 0.07 7.52 -9.55
C ARG A 360 -0.15 6.33 -8.61
N GLU A 361 0.18 5.12 -9.06
CA GLU A 361 0.05 3.92 -8.24
C GLU A 361 0.95 3.96 -6.99
N ILE A 362 2.19 4.41 -7.11
CA ILE A 362 3.10 4.59 -5.97
C ILE A 362 2.53 5.61 -4.96
N LYS A 363 1.89 6.69 -5.44
CA LYS A 363 1.22 7.66 -4.56
C LYS A 363 0.06 7.03 -3.79
N ILE A 364 -0.78 6.26 -4.47
CA ILE A 364 -1.89 5.51 -3.84
C ILE A 364 -1.36 4.54 -2.79
N ILE A 365 -0.32 3.75 -3.14
CA ILE A 365 0.29 2.78 -2.22
C ILE A 365 0.85 3.48 -0.96
N ALA A 366 1.51 4.62 -1.12
CA ALA A 366 2.02 5.38 0.00
C ALA A 366 0.89 5.82 0.95
N GLU A 367 -0.21 6.34 0.40
CA GLU A 367 -1.38 6.78 1.17
C GLU A 367 -2.09 5.62 1.87
N GLU A 368 -2.35 4.50 1.16
CA GLU A 368 -3.00 3.30 1.71
C GLU A 368 -2.20 2.66 2.86
N THR A 369 -0.87 2.67 2.76
CA THR A 369 -0.02 1.92 3.69
C THR A 369 0.61 2.78 4.78
N GLY A 370 0.54 4.11 4.64
CA GLY A 370 1.27 5.04 5.49
C GLY A 370 2.80 5.00 5.31
N ALA A 371 3.31 4.24 4.33
CA ALA A 371 4.73 4.17 4.04
C ALA A 371 5.24 5.50 3.47
N VAL A 372 6.47 5.87 3.81
CA VAL A 372 7.18 6.95 3.11
C VAL A 372 7.95 6.33 1.95
N ILE A 373 7.71 6.81 0.74
CA ILE A 373 8.37 6.28 -0.46
C ILE A 373 9.31 7.33 -1.04
N VAL A 374 10.60 7.01 -1.14
CA VAL A 374 11.63 7.84 -1.76
C VAL A 374 11.98 7.26 -3.12
N CYS A 375 11.68 8.00 -4.18
CA CYS A 375 11.97 7.59 -5.56
C CYS A 375 13.16 8.35 -6.12
N CYS A 376 14.19 7.65 -6.60
CA CYS A 376 15.16 8.25 -7.50
C CYS A 376 14.52 8.56 -8.85
N ALA A 377 14.86 9.71 -9.43
CA ALA A 377 14.47 10.06 -10.79
C ALA A 377 15.63 10.68 -11.57
N GLN A 378 15.68 10.38 -12.86
CA GLN A 378 16.66 10.98 -13.74
C GLN A 378 16.08 12.24 -14.39
N LEU A 379 16.87 13.31 -14.42
CA LEU A 379 16.51 14.56 -15.11
C LEU A 379 16.88 14.49 -16.60
N ASN A 380 16.11 15.17 -17.44
CA ASN A 380 16.44 15.34 -18.85
C ASN A 380 17.67 16.26 -19.01
N ARG A 381 18.17 16.40 -20.26
CA ARG A 381 19.40 17.17 -20.57
C ARG A 381 19.19 18.68 -20.58
N GLY A 382 17.98 19.18 -20.35
CA GLY A 382 17.65 20.61 -20.40
C GLY A 382 18.46 21.48 -19.45
N SER A 383 18.80 20.95 -18.26
CA SER A 383 19.63 21.66 -17.27
C SER A 383 21.06 21.92 -17.77
N GLU A 384 21.64 21.09 -18.64
CA GLU A 384 23.01 21.21 -19.12
C GLU A 384 23.22 22.43 -20.06
N HIS A 385 22.12 22.96 -20.63
CA HIS A 385 22.13 24.11 -21.52
C HIS A 385 21.95 25.46 -20.81
N ARG A 386 21.71 25.44 -19.48
CA ARG A 386 21.56 26.67 -18.67
C ARG A 386 22.89 27.15 -18.14
N GLU A 387 23.00 28.47 -17.93
CA GLU A 387 24.10 29.04 -17.18
C GLU A 387 24.11 28.44 -15.73
N GLY A 388 25.27 28.01 -15.28
CA GLY A 388 25.43 27.31 -13.98
C GLY A 388 24.88 25.89 -13.94
N LYS A 389 24.22 25.39 -15.00
CA LYS A 389 23.70 24.01 -15.15
C LYS A 389 22.83 23.53 -13.98
N ARG A 390 22.20 24.47 -13.24
CA ARG A 390 21.36 24.16 -12.07
C ARG A 390 20.04 23.50 -12.50
N PRO A 391 19.65 22.40 -11.88
CA PRO A 391 18.41 21.70 -12.19
C PRO A 391 17.18 22.47 -11.66
N GLN A 392 16.03 22.24 -12.31
CA GLN A 392 14.72 22.75 -11.92
C GLN A 392 13.70 21.61 -11.98
N THR A 393 12.56 21.75 -11.28
CA THR A 393 11.50 20.74 -11.30
C THR A 393 10.97 20.46 -12.70
N SER A 394 10.97 21.48 -13.58
CA SER A 394 10.61 21.32 -14.99
C SER A 394 11.54 20.39 -15.79
N ASP A 395 12.73 20.05 -15.29
CA ASP A 395 13.62 19.08 -15.91
C ASP A 395 13.16 17.62 -15.70
N LEU A 396 12.14 17.42 -14.86
CA LEU A 396 11.35 16.19 -14.76
C LEU A 396 10.29 16.07 -15.86
N ARG A 397 10.37 16.86 -16.94
CA ARG A 397 9.32 17.05 -17.96
C ARG A 397 8.83 15.77 -18.62
N ASP A 398 9.71 14.75 -18.77
CA ASP A 398 9.31 13.42 -19.26
C ASP A 398 8.59 12.60 -18.18
N SER A 399 8.34 13.20 -17.01
CA SER A 399 7.68 12.62 -15.84
C SER A 399 6.82 13.69 -15.15
N GLY A 400 6.06 14.50 -15.90
CA GLY A 400 5.25 15.60 -15.35
C GLY A 400 4.24 15.15 -14.29
N GLN A 401 3.75 13.91 -14.39
CA GLN A 401 2.90 13.30 -13.38
C GLN A 401 3.67 13.09 -12.07
N LEU A 402 4.94 12.68 -12.13
CA LEU A 402 5.79 12.50 -10.95
C LEU A 402 5.97 13.82 -10.19
N GLU A 403 6.07 14.96 -10.90
CA GLU A 403 6.10 16.28 -10.28
C GLU A 403 4.78 16.58 -9.54
N GLN A 404 3.64 16.21 -10.12
CA GLN A 404 2.33 16.45 -9.50
C GLN A 404 2.12 15.56 -8.27
N ASP A 405 2.43 14.28 -8.34
CA ASP A 405 2.18 13.28 -7.30
C ASP A 405 3.13 13.43 -6.10
N ALA A 406 4.38 13.86 -6.33
CA ALA A 406 5.37 14.03 -5.29
C ALA A 406 4.91 15.01 -4.20
N SER A 407 5.11 14.63 -2.94
CA SER A 407 4.95 15.51 -1.78
C SER A 407 6.08 16.51 -1.66
N ALA A 408 7.30 16.08 -2.02
CA ALA A 408 8.47 16.96 -2.15
C ALA A 408 9.41 16.46 -3.25
N ILE A 409 10.18 17.39 -3.82
CA ILE A 409 11.18 17.12 -4.85
C ILE A 409 12.49 17.75 -4.41
N VAL A 410 13.53 16.92 -4.28
CA VAL A 410 14.90 17.30 -3.96
C VAL A 410 15.77 17.09 -5.20
N LEU A 411 16.33 18.16 -5.73
CA LEU A 411 17.18 18.14 -6.91
C LEU A 411 18.64 18.19 -6.46
N LEU A 412 19.45 17.25 -6.95
CA LEU A 412 20.88 17.21 -6.65
C LEU A 412 21.66 17.98 -7.70
N HIS A 413 22.55 18.86 -7.26
CA HIS A 413 23.48 19.60 -8.07
C HIS A 413 24.88 19.58 -7.48
N ARG A 414 25.89 19.47 -8.35
CA ARG A 414 27.33 19.52 -8.01
C ARG A 414 28.04 20.35 -9.05
N GLU A 415 28.72 21.38 -8.62
CA GLU A 415 29.48 22.23 -9.52
C GLU A 415 30.75 21.52 -10.04
N ASP A 416 31.44 20.79 -9.15
CA ASP A 416 32.67 20.06 -9.46
C ASP A 416 32.48 18.90 -10.47
N ALA A 417 31.24 18.44 -10.66
CA ALA A 417 30.95 17.46 -11.72
C ALA A 417 31.08 18.07 -13.14
N TYR A 418 30.96 19.37 -13.25
CA TYR A 418 31.05 20.12 -14.50
C TYR A 418 32.36 20.92 -14.60
N GLU A 419 32.89 21.36 -13.45
CA GLU A 419 34.10 22.16 -13.31
C GLU A 419 34.95 21.59 -12.17
N PRO A 420 35.86 20.62 -12.47
CA PRO A 420 36.69 19.96 -11.46
C PRO A 420 37.55 20.93 -10.61
N SER A 421 37.82 22.12 -11.12
CA SER A 421 38.59 23.17 -10.44
C SER A 421 37.72 24.14 -9.62
N SER A 422 36.42 23.85 -9.48
CA SER A 422 35.52 24.69 -8.69
C SER A 422 36.01 24.88 -7.27
N ARG A 423 35.86 26.07 -6.72
CA ARG A 423 36.13 26.37 -5.29
C ARG A 423 35.18 25.61 -4.35
N ARG A 424 34.07 25.10 -4.89
CA ARG A 424 33.04 24.30 -4.19
C ARG A 424 33.25 22.80 -4.40
N ALA A 425 34.45 22.39 -4.78
CA ALA A 425 34.76 20.95 -4.92
C ALA A 425 34.55 20.22 -3.59
N GLY A 426 33.81 19.12 -3.61
CA GLY A 426 33.42 18.38 -2.40
C GLY A 426 32.06 18.80 -1.82
N GLU A 427 31.37 19.80 -2.39
CA GLU A 427 30.05 20.25 -1.97
C GLU A 427 28.97 19.76 -2.96
N SER A 428 27.79 19.45 -2.42
CA SER A 428 26.59 19.17 -3.19
C SER A 428 25.44 20.04 -2.70
N ASP A 429 24.68 20.61 -3.62
CA ASP A 429 23.47 21.34 -3.31
C ASP A 429 22.27 20.41 -3.40
N LEU A 430 21.46 20.36 -2.34
CA LEU A 430 20.16 19.73 -2.26
C LEU A 430 19.11 20.82 -2.39
N ILE A 431 18.55 20.95 -3.59
CA ILE A 431 17.60 22.01 -3.94
C ILE A 431 16.20 21.45 -3.76
N ILE A 432 15.46 21.91 -2.77
CA ILE A 432 14.06 21.55 -2.55
C ILE A 432 13.23 22.39 -3.51
N GLY A 433 12.92 21.84 -4.70
CA GLY A 433 12.16 22.52 -5.74
C GLY A 433 10.63 22.47 -5.53
N LYS A 434 10.16 21.53 -4.72
CA LYS A 434 8.76 21.38 -4.28
C LYS A 434 8.72 20.84 -2.86
N ASN A 435 7.85 21.41 -2.02
CA ASN A 435 7.60 20.90 -0.67
C ASN A 435 6.16 21.25 -0.24
N ARG A 436 5.27 20.26 -0.20
CA ARG A 436 3.87 20.48 0.22
C ARG A 436 3.74 20.76 1.72
N ASN A 437 4.72 20.30 2.51
CA ASN A 437 4.65 20.35 3.98
C ASN A 437 5.61 21.38 4.58
N GLY A 438 6.24 22.23 3.76
CA GLY A 438 7.21 23.21 4.23
C GLY A 438 7.71 24.13 3.12
N PRO A 439 8.70 24.98 3.42
CA PRO A 439 9.27 25.89 2.42
C PRO A 439 10.16 25.15 1.39
N CYS A 440 10.34 25.77 0.23
CA CYS A 440 11.44 25.44 -0.66
C CYS A 440 12.73 26.06 -0.11
N ALA A 441 13.83 25.34 -0.18
CA ALA A 441 15.12 25.78 0.33
C ALA A 441 16.25 25.12 -0.49
N GLU A 442 17.44 25.63 -0.31
CA GLU A 442 18.66 25.04 -0.83
C GLU A 442 19.60 24.76 0.34
N ILE A 443 20.09 23.52 0.41
CA ILE A 443 20.93 23.04 1.50
C ILE A 443 22.20 22.50 0.89
N THR A 444 23.34 23.05 1.30
CA THR A 444 24.64 22.57 0.89
C THR A 444 25.16 21.54 1.87
N VAL A 445 25.63 20.42 1.34
CA VAL A 445 26.19 19.29 2.10
C VAL A 445 27.54 18.89 1.56
N ALA A 446 28.39 18.31 2.38
CA ALA A 446 29.63 17.71 1.93
C ALA A 446 29.37 16.36 1.28
N HIS A 447 29.94 16.10 0.10
CA HIS A 447 29.91 14.79 -0.50
C HIS A 447 31.24 14.06 -0.33
N GLN A 448 31.17 12.81 0.07
CA GLN A 448 32.29 11.88 0.19
C GLN A 448 31.96 10.63 -0.64
N PHE A 449 31.92 10.80 -1.99
CA PHE A 449 31.49 9.71 -2.86
C PHE A 449 32.49 8.54 -2.93
N HIS A 450 33.75 8.76 -2.54
CA HIS A 450 34.68 7.68 -2.28
C HIS A 450 34.26 6.77 -1.13
N TYR A 451 33.36 7.25 -0.24
CA TYR A 451 32.66 6.46 0.78
C TYR A 451 31.17 6.32 0.49
N SER A 452 30.71 6.64 -0.72
CA SER A 452 29.28 6.56 -1.12
C SER A 452 28.32 7.29 -0.16
N ARG A 453 28.66 8.47 0.32
CA ARG A 453 27.83 9.22 1.31
C ARG A 453 27.80 10.74 1.12
N LEU A 454 26.75 11.33 1.67
CA LEU A 454 26.63 12.77 1.95
C LEU A 454 26.74 13.01 3.46
N ARG A 455 27.19 14.21 3.87
CA ARG A 455 27.31 14.65 5.27
C ARG A 455 26.88 16.10 5.44
N ASN A 456 26.45 16.45 6.66
CA ASN A 456 26.31 17.85 7.05
C ASN A 456 27.66 18.58 6.94
N MET A 457 27.61 19.90 6.64
CA MET A 457 28.83 20.71 6.51
C MET A 457 29.53 20.96 7.86
N SER A 458 28.79 20.93 8.97
CA SER A 458 29.25 21.28 10.31
C SER A 458 29.54 20.10 11.22
N ASP A 459 29.45 18.85 10.73
CA ASP A 459 29.76 17.69 11.57
C ASP A 459 31.28 17.58 11.75
N ASP A 460 31.79 17.97 12.92
CA ASP A 460 33.09 17.53 13.40
C ASP A 460 33.04 16.03 13.63
N ASP A 461 34.03 15.29 13.09
CA ASP A 461 34.15 13.82 13.18
C ASP A 461 34.47 13.34 14.61
#